data_8cb29696e02e66165fe28499544ac0d1
#
_entry.id   8cb29696e02e66165fe28499544ac0d1
#
_cell.length_a   1.000
_cell.length_b   1.000
_cell.length_c   1.000
_cell.angle_alpha   90.00
_cell.angle_beta   90.00
_cell.angle_gamma   90.00
#
_symmetry.space_group_name_H-M   'P 1'
#
loop_
_entity.id
_entity.type
_entity.pdbx_description
1 polymer ?
#
loop_
_entity_poly.entity_id
_entity_poly.type
_entity_poly.pdbx_seq_one_letter_code
_entity_poly.pdbx_strand_id
1 'polypeptide(L)'
;MRPKATWIDDIGDVQRSLARVELLDYLRPVYTFLSVTEAGLYHASAQLAAAAEARGGTVGDAQHREAMNARVETERASPHVRRRLFPVIPPEMPYVCFYPMSKRRVPGQNWYALPLEERSRLMMTHGLTGRGYAGRVVQVITGALGLDAWEWGVTLFAGDPLSFKKIVTDMRFDEVSAHYAEFGDFYVGRVSSARDWIGEVL
;
A
#
# COMPACT_ATOMS: atom_id res chain seq x y z
N MET A 1 16.26 20.35 -6.93
CA MET A 1 16.65 19.08 -6.28
C MET A 1 15.34 18.37 -5.98
N ARG A 2 15.01 17.26 -6.67
CA ARG A 2 13.74 16.54 -6.43
C ARG A 2 13.75 16.01 -5.00
N PRO A 3 12.63 16.09 -4.24
CA PRO A 3 12.55 15.34 -3.00
C PRO A 3 12.68 13.86 -3.39
N LYS A 4 13.80 13.26 -3.05
CA LYS A 4 13.88 11.81 -3.00
C LYS A 4 12.82 11.41 -1.98
N ALA A 5 11.89 10.55 -2.35
CA ALA A 5 11.18 9.77 -1.34
C ALA A 5 12.30 9.15 -0.50
N THR A 6 12.50 9.68 0.66
CA THR A 6 13.57 9.22 1.54
C THR A 6 13.03 7.96 2.15
N TRP A 7 13.47 6.84 1.63
CA TRP A 7 13.30 5.56 2.29
C TRP A 7 14.06 5.69 3.59
N ILE A 8 13.33 5.64 4.67
CA ILE A 8 13.87 5.84 6.00
C ILE A 8 14.18 4.45 6.51
N ASP A 9 15.45 4.14 6.59
CA ASP A 9 15.94 2.85 7.08
C ASP A 9 15.84 2.75 8.61
N ASP A 10 15.52 3.87 9.29
CA ASP A 10 15.46 3.97 10.75
C ASP A 10 14.27 4.83 11.20
N ILE A 11 13.49 4.31 12.12
CA ILE A 11 12.37 5.01 12.79
C ILE A 11 12.84 6.32 13.46
N GLY A 12 14.07 6.36 13.95
CA GLY A 12 14.68 7.55 14.54
C GLY A 12 14.87 8.69 13.52
N ASP A 13 15.13 8.38 12.24
CA ASP A 13 15.23 9.38 11.18
C ASP A 13 13.85 9.97 10.86
N VAL A 14 12.80 9.19 10.92
CA VAL A 14 11.40 9.68 10.81
C VAL A 14 11.12 10.68 11.91
N GLN A 15 11.37 10.30 13.16
CA GLN A 15 11.12 11.16 14.33
C GLN A 15 11.92 12.45 14.27
N ARG A 16 13.20 12.40 13.90
CA ARG A 16 14.03 13.59 13.72
C ARG A 16 13.51 14.51 12.60
N SER A 17 13.00 13.92 11.52
CA SER A 17 12.45 14.68 10.40
C SER A 17 11.14 15.37 10.78
N LEU A 18 10.26 14.68 11.50
CA LEU A 18 9.02 15.25 12.03
C LEU A 18 9.29 16.39 13.02
N ALA A 19 10.20 16.17 13.98
CA ALA A 19 10.59 17.21 14.95
C ALA A 19 11.10 18.49 14.27
N ARG A 20 11.79 18.37 13.13
CA ARG A 20 12.23 19.56 12.36
C ARG A 20 11.06 20.32 11.74
N VAL A 21 10.02 19.63 11.28
CA VAL A 21 8.80 20.24 10.76
C VAL A 21 8.02 20.95 11.87
N GLU A 22 7.95 20.35 13.07
CA GLU A 22 7.29 20.90 14.25
C GLU A 22 7.95 22.20 14.76
N LEU A 23 9.22 22.44 14.45
CA LEU A 23 9.91 23.70 14.76
C LEU A 23 9.51 24.87 13.87
N LEU A 24 8.72 24.65 12.83
CA LEU A 24 8.25 25.71 11.94
C LEU A 24 6.93 26.30 12.46
N ASP A 25 6.97 27.50 13.00
CA ASP A 25 5.83 28.18 13.65
C ASP A 25 4.58 28.33 12.75
N TYR A 26 4.76 28.25 11.43
CA TYR A 26 3.69 28.40 10.43
C TYR A 26 3.19 27.04 9.88
N LEU A 27 3.75 25.91 10.32
CA LEU A 27 3.29 24.57 9.94
C LEU A 27 2.76 23.83 11.17
N ARG A 28 1.57 23.30 11.05
CA ARG A 28 0.95 22.46 12.07
C ARG A 28 0.81 21.04 11.54
N PRO A 29 1.44 20.05 12.18
CA PRO A 29 1.20 18.64 11.85
C PRO A 29 -0.28 18.30 12.04
N VAL A 30 -0.92 17.73 11.01
CA VAL A 30 -2.33 17.36 11.05
C VAL A 30 -2.48 15.85 11.18
N TYR A 31 -1.64 15.09 10.50
CA TYR A 31 -1.69 13.64 10.48
C TYR A 31 -0.30 13.05 10.19
N THR A 32 0.02 11.97 10.86
CA THR A 32 1.22 11.17 10.63
C THR A 32 0.81 9.71 10.49
N PHE A 33 1.33 9.04 9.47
CA PHE A 33 1.05 7.64 9.20
C PHE A 33 2.36 6.87 9.05
N LEU A 34 2.59 5.88 9.90
CA LEU A 34 3.78 5.03 9.87
C LEU A 34 3.47 3.70 9.20
N SER A 35 4.19 3.40 8.13
CA SER A 35 3.98 2.18 7.34
C SER A 35 5.24 1.74 6.61
N VAL A 36 5.25 0.50 6.15
CA VAL A 36 6.36 -0.08 5.40
C VAL A 36 5.89 -0.60 4.03
N THR A 37 6.77 -0.53 3.04
CA THR A 37 6.52 -1.23 1.76
C THR A 37 6.84 -2.71 1.91
N GLU A 38 5.95 -3.57 1.41
CA GLU A 38 6.10 -5.03 1.50
C GLU A 38 5.88 -5.69 0.14
N ALA A 39 6.57 -6.82 -0.07
CA ALA A 39 6.25 -7.72 -1.16
C ALA A 39 4.96 -8.50 -0.81
N GLY A 40 3.89 -8.28 -1.57
CA GLY A 40 2.63 -9.02 -1.40
C GLY A 40 2.78 -10.48 -1.82
N LEU A 41 2.85 -11.40 -0.85
CA LEU A 41 2.99 -12.83 -1.10
C LEU A 41 1.66 -13.60 -1.06
N TYR A 42 0.54 -12.91 -1.16
CA TYR A 42 -0.79 -13.47 -0.89
C TYR A 42 -1.08 -14.74 -1.74
N HIS A 43 -0.90 -14.63 -3.05
CA HIS A 43 -1.12 -15.77 -3.97
C HIS A 43 -0.06 -16.86 -3.80
N ALA A 44 1.20 -16.47 -3.60
CA ALA A 44 2.28 -17.42 -3.36
C ALA A 44 2.07 -18.20 -2.06
N SER A 45 1.63 -17.53 -0.99
CA SER A 45 1.33 -18.18 0.28
C SER A 45 0.19 -19.21 0.15
N ALA A 46 -0.88 -18.90 -0.58
CA ALA A 46 -1.95 -19.83 -0.84
C ALA A 46 -1.49 -21.05 -1.64
N GLN A 47 -0.71 -20.84 -2.70
CA GLN A 47 -0.16 -21.92 -3.51
C GLN A 47 0.77 -22.83 -2.73
N LEU A 48 1.66 -22.27 -1.90
CA LEU A 48 2.62 -23.04 -1.10
C LEU A 48 1.93 -23.78 0.05
N ALA A 49 0.86 -23.23 0.62
CA ALA A 49 0.02 -23.91 1.60
C ALA A 49 -0.64 -25.15 0.97
N ALA A 50 -1.30 -24.98 -0.16
CA ALA A 50 -1.91 -26.09 -0.90
C ALA A 50 -0.89 -27.17 -1.32
N ALA A 51 0.31 -26.77 -1.75
CA ALA A 51 1.37 -27.69 -2.09
C ALA A 51 1.90 -28.47 -0.87
N ALA A 52 1.95 -27.84 0.32
CA ALA A 52 2.31 -28.52 1.55
C ALA A 52 1.29 -29.60 1.93
N GLU A 53 0.01 -29.28 1.85
CA GLU A 53 -1.07 -30.22 2.12
C GLU A 53 -1.11 -31.37 1.11
N ALA A 54 -0.95 -31.09 -0.19
CA ALA A 54 -0.96 -32.09 -1.26
C ALA A 54 0.16 -33.15 -1.13
N ARG A 55 1.31 -32.79 -0.51
CA ARG A 55 2.39 -33.74 -0.22
C ARG A 55 2.27 -34.45 1.14
N GLY A 56 1.16 -34.25 1.86
CA GLY A 56 0.94 -34.81 3.20
C GLY A 56 1.74 -34.12 4.32
N GLY A 57 2.31 -32.93 4.04
CA GLY A 57 2.99 -32.07 5.01
C GLY A 57 2.03 -31.07 5.66
N THR A 58 2.59 -30.15 6.42
CA THR A 58 1.82 -29.10 7.09
C THR A 58 2.35 -27.71 6.72
N VAL A 59 1.46 -26.72 6.71
CA VAL A 59 1.84 -25.32 6.57
C VAL A 59 2.76 -24.94 7.74
N GLY A 60 3.96 -24.42 7.42
CA GLY A 60 4.98 -24.08 8.43
C GLY A 60 5.98 -25.18 8.73
N ASP A 61 5.93 -26.35 8.10
CA ASP A 61 7.01 -27.33 8.19
C ASP A 61 8.32 -26.84 7.52
N ALA A 62 9.42 -27.57 7.67
CA ALA A 62 10.72 -27.14 7.14
C ALA A 62 10.69 -26.90 5.64
N GLN A 63 10.09 -27.81 4.88
CA GLN A 63 10.01 -27.73 3.42
C GLN A 63 9.12 -26.55 2.97
N HIS A 64 7.99 -26.31 3.66
CA HIS A 64 7.15 -25.15 3.38
C HIS A 64 7.90 -23.83 3.66
N ARG A 65 8.65 -23.72 4.78
CA ARG A 65 9.45 -22.53 5.08
C ARG A 65 10.56 -22.30 4.03
N GLU A 66 11.25 -23.35 3.62
CA GLU A 66 12.26 -23.25 2.57
C GLU A 66 11.66 -22.78 1.24
N ALA A 67 10.55 -23.35 0.82
CA ALA A 67 9.84 -22.95 -0.39
C ALA A 67 9.35 -21.50 -0.31
N MET A 68 8.87 -21.07 0.86
CA MET A 68 8.46 -19.69 1.10
C MET A 68 9.64 -18.73 1.00
N ASN A 69 10.79 -19.05 1.61
CA ASN A 69 12.00 -18.23 1.53
C ASN A 69 12.50 -18.10 0.09
N ALA A 70 12.56 -19.20 -0.65
CA ALA A 70 12.93 -19.20 -2.07
C ALA A 70 11.97 -18.33 -2.90
N ARG A 71 10.68 -18.38 -2.61
CA ARG A 71 9.67 -17.54 -3.28
C ARG A 71 9.86 -16.06 -2.95
N VAL A 72 10.13 -15.71 -1.69
CA VAL A 72 10.44 -14.33 -1.27
C VAL A 72 11.60 -13.76 -2.06
N GLU A 73 12.71 -14.51 -2.18
CA GLU A 73 13.89 -14.06 -2.94
C GLU A 73 13.58 -13.89 -4.43
N THR A 74 12.83 -14.83 -5.01
CA THR A 74 12.39 -14.74 -6.41
C THR A 74 11.52 -13.49 -6.64
N GLU A 75 10.55 -13.23 -5.75
CA GLU A 75 9.68 -12.06 -5.83
C GLU A 75 10.45 -10.75 -5.65
N ARG A 76 11.39 -10.69 -4.71
CA ARG A 76 12.25 -9.51 -4.51
C ARG A 76 13.08 -9.17 -5.75
N ALA A 77 13.55 -10.18 -6.49
CA ALA A 77 14.28 -10.00 -7.73
C ALA A 77 13.39 -9.57 -8.91
N SER A 78 12.09 -9.78 -8.81
CA SER A 78 11.12 -9.48 -9.86
C SER A 78 11.04 -7.95 -10.12
N PRO A 79 11.12 -7.51 -11.40
CA PRO A 79 10.96 -6.10 -11.75
C PRO A 79 9.60 -5.51 -11.32
N HIS A 80 8.56 -6.33 -11.28
CA HIS A 80 7.23 -5.93 -10.84
C HIS A 80 7.22 -5.61 -9.33
N VAL A 81 7.79 -6.49 -8.51
CA VAL A 81 7.89 -6.28 -7.06
C VAL A 81 8.82 -5.13 -6.74
N ARG A 82 9.96 -5.01 -7.42
CA ARG A 82 10.88 -3.88 -7.25
C ARG A 82 10.19 -2.54 -7.51
N ARG A 83 9.33 -2.46 -8.54
CA ARG A 83 8.54 -1.24 -8.79
C ARG A 83 7.53 -0.93 -7.70
N ARG A 84 7.02 -1.94 -6.98
CA ARG A 84 6.14 -1.74 -5.82
C ARG A 84 6.92 -1.33 -4.58
N LEU A 85 8.08 -1.93 -4.33
CA LEU A 85 8.94 -1.62 -3.19
C LEU A 85 9.62 -0.25 -3.35
N PHE A 86 9.99 0.10 -4.58
CA PHE A 86 10.72 1.32 -4.93
C PHE A 86 10.03 2.03 -6.11
N PRO A 87 8.84 2.59 -5.89
CA PRO A 87 8.06 3.19 -6.97
C PRO A 87 8.77 4.43 -7.53
N VAL A 88 8.84 4.52 -8.85
CA VAL A 88 9.24 5.73 -9.56
C VAL A 88 7.97 6.46 -9.95
N ILE A 89 7.77 7.65 -9.41
CA ILE A 89 6.61 8.48 -9.73
C ILE A 89 6.93 9.28 -10.99
N PRO A 90 6.16 9.10 -12.08
CA PRO A 90 6.36 9.84 -13.31
C PRO A 90 6.16 11.35 -13.09
N PRO A 91 7.02 12.21 -13.70
CA PRO A 91 6.89 13.67 -13.55
C PRO A 91 5.54 14.23 -14.02
N GLU A 92 4.92 13.55 -14.97
CA GLU A 92 3.60 13.89 -15.52
C GLU A 92 2.43 13.52 -14.58
N MET A 93 2.72 12.93 -13.43
CA MET A 93 1.74 12.61 -12.38
C MET A 93 1.96 13.48 -11.12
N PRO A 94 1.72 14.79 -11.21
CA PRO A 94 2.00 15.71 -10.11
C PRO A 94 0.97 15.67 -8.98
N TYR A 95 -0.19 15.07 -9.20
CA TYR A 95 -1.21 14.99 -8.16
C TYR A 95 -1.02 13.74 -7.30
N VAL A 96 -1.30 13.88 -6.02
CA VAL A 96 -1.22 12.82 -5.01
C VAL A 96 -2.52 12.73 -4.23
N CYS A 97 -2.95 11.51 -3.94
CA CYS A 97 -4.04 11.23 -3.03
C CYS A 97 -3.58 10.16 -2.05
N PHE A 98 -3.64 10.45 -0.75
CA PHE A 98 -3.36 9.48 0.30
C PHE A 98 -4.64 9.22 1.10
N TYR A 99 -4.84 7.97 1.48
CA TYR A 99 -5.83 7.58 2.48
C TYR A 99 -5.40 6.30 3.22
N PRO A 100 -5.66 6.21 4.54
CA PRO A 100 -5.48 4.98 5.27
C PRO A 100 -6.72 4.08 5.13
N MET A 101 -6.51 2.77 5.29
CA MET A 101 -7.61 1.82 5.25
C MET A 101 -7.36 0.62 6.17
N SER A 102 -8.43 -0.07 6.54
CA SER A 102 -8.40 -1.35 7.26
C SER A 102 -9.33 -2.36 6.62
N LYS A 103 -9.11 -3.62 6.94
CA LYS A 103 -10.08 -4.68 6.66
C LYS A 103 -11.08 -4.78 7.82
N ARG A 104 -12.36 -4.95 7.48
CA ARG A 104 -13.43 -5.12 8.48
C ARG A 104 -13.25 -6.38 9.30
N ARG A 105 -13.58 -6.27 10.58
CA ARG A 105 -13.52 -7.36 11.58
C ARG A 105 -14.85 -7.55 12.31
N VAL A 106 -15.94 -7.05 11.74
CA VAL A 106 -17.28 -7.17 12.33
C VAL A 106 -17.92 -8.53 11.97
N PRO A 107 -18.87 -9.05 12.76
CA PRO A 107 -19.60 -10.28 12.45
C PRO A 107 -20.19 -10.24 11.05
N GLY A 108 -20.04 -11.32 10.28
CA GLY A 108 -20.50 -11.42 8.90
C GLY A 108 -19.62 -10.72 7.84
N GLN A 109 -18.73 -9.82 8.26
CA GLN A 109 -17.80 -9.10 7.37
C GLN A 109 -16.37 -9.10 7.94
N ASN A 110 -15.96 -10.22 8.56
CA ASN A 110 -14.63 -10.35 9.11
C ASN A 110 -13.68 -10.94 8.06
N TRP A 111 -12.85 -10.06 7.46
CA TRP A 111 -11.85 -10.44 6.48
C TRP A 111 -10.90 -11.54 6.97
N TYR A 112 -10.48 -11.45 8.21
CA TYR A 112 -9.48 -12.35 8.79
C TYR A 112 -10.03 -13.73 9.14
N ALA A 113 -11.36 -13.85 9.25
CA ALA A 113 -12.05 -15.13 9.44
C ALA A 113 -12.34 -15.87 8.12
N LEU A 114 -12.14 -15.23 6.97
CA LEU A 114 -12.29 -15.88 5.69
C LEU A 114 -11.19 -16.93 5.45
N PRO A 115 -11.52 -18.07 4.81
CA PRO A 115 -10.53 -19.02 4.32
C PRO A 115 -9.51 -18.34 3.40
N LEU A 116 -8.27 -18.82 3.39
CA LEU A 116 -7.19 -18.25 2.57
C LEU A 116 -7.54 -18.27 1.07
N GLU A 117 -8.15 -19.35 0.60
CA GLU A 117 -8.59 -19.50 -0.78
C GLU A 117 -9.58 -18.41 -1.20
N GLU A 118 -10.59 -18.14 -0.37
CA GLU A 118 -11.58 -17.10 -0.63
C GLU A 118 -10.96 -15.70 -0.63
N ARG A 119 -10.09 -15.40 0.32
CA ARG A 119 -9.34 -14.14 0.33
C ARG A 119 -8.49 -13.98 -0.93
N SER A 120 -7.88 -15.07 -1.41
CA SER A 120 -7.06 -15.07 -2.62
C SER A 120 -7.90 -14.80 -3.87
N ARG A 121 -9.08 -15.44 -3.99
CA ARG A 121 -10.06 -15.20 -5.06
C ARG A 121 -10.49 -13.74 -5.11
N LEU A 122 -10.91 -13.21 -3.97
CA LEU A 122 -11.35 -11.83 -3.80
C LEU A 122 -10.27 -10.83 -4.20
N MET A 123 -9.03 -11.03 -3.71
CA MET A 123 -7.90 -10.14 -4.04
C MET A 123 -7.48 -10.22 -5.51
N MET A 124 -7.68 -11.36 -6.17
CA MET A 124 -7.43 -11.48 -7.60
C MET A 124 -8.38 -10.59 -8.40
N THR A 125 -9.68 -10.63 -8.11
CA THR A 125 -10.69 -9.79 -8.74
C THR A 125 -10.44 -8.31 -8.47
N HIS A 126 -10.16 -7.96 -7.22
CA HIS A 126 -9.77 -6.60 -6.82
C HIS A 126 -8.56 -6.08 -7.61
N GLY A 127 -7.54 -6.91 -7.77
CA GLY A 127 -6.35 -6.58 -8.55
C GLY A 127 -6.63 -6.38 -10.05
N LEU A 128 -7.66 -7.03 -10.62
CA LEU A 128 -8.09 -6.81 -12.01
C LEU A 128 -8.65 -5.40 -12.18
N THR A 129 -9.52 -4.95 -11.27
CA THR A 129 -10.06 -3.58 -11.27
C THR A 129 -8.93 -2.55 -11.23
N GLY A 130 -7.96 -2.72 -10.32
CA GLY A 130 -6.80 -1.82 -10.23
C GLY A 130 -5.96 -1.80 -11.50
N ARG A 131 -5.75 -2.93 -12.16
CA ARG A 131 -5.01 -3.02 -13.44
C ARG A 131 -5.66 -2.22 -14.57
N GLY A 132 -6.98 -2.05 -14.55
CA GLY A 132 -7.69 -1.20 -15.50
C GLY A 132 -7.24 0.28 -15.50
N TYR A 133 -6.53 0.69 -14.44
CA TYR A 133 -5.98 2.04 -14.29
C TYR A 133 -4.48 2.14 -14.57
N ALA A 134 -3.84 1.07 -15.03
CA ALA A 134 -2.43 1.09 -15.39
C ALA A 134 -2.11 2.21 -16.40
N GLY A 135 -1.02 2.94 -16.17
CA GLY A 135 -0.62 4.10 -16.98
C GLY A 135 -1.36 5.40 -16.65
N ARG A 136 -2.53 5.35 -15.98
CA ARG A 136 -3.28 6.54 -15.54
C ARG A 136 -3.08 6.84 -14.05
N VAL A 137 -2.87 5.82 -13.25
CA VAL A 137 -2.65 5.92 -11.81
C VAL A 137 -1.48 5.03 -11.41
N VAL A 138 -0.53 5.60 -10.67
CA VAL A 138 0.48 4.83 -9.94
C VAL A 138 -0.01 4.65 -8.52
N GLN A 139 -0.06 3.40 -8.05
CA GLN A 139 -0.48 3.05 -6.69
C GLN A 139 0.73 2.59 -5.87
N VAL A 140 0.86 3.17 -4.69
CA VAL A 140 1.81 2.73 -3.65
C VAL A 140 0.99 2.30 -2.45
N ILE A 141 1.07 1.02 -2.10
CA ILE A 141 0.35 0.44 -0.96
C ILE A 141 1.39 0.00 0.06
N THR A 142 1.21 0.45 1.29
CA THR A 142 2.12 0.18 2.41
C THR A 142 1.36 -0.49 3.56
N GLY A 143 2.00 -1.42 4.26
CA GLY A 143 1.46 -2.10 5.43
C GLY A 143 1.77 -1.33 6.71
N ALA A 144 0.79 -1.23 7.60
CA ALA A 144 0.90 -0.52 8.88
C ALA A 144 0.38 -1.34 10.07
N LEU A 145 0.06 -2.63 9.88
CA LEU A 145 -0.37 -3.50 10.97
C LEU A 145 0.68 -3.51 12.09
N GLY A 146 0.27 -3.11 13.28
CA GLY A 146 1.15 -2.99 14.44
C GLY A 146 2.00 -1.71 14.49
N LEU A 147 1.88 -0.83 13.50
CA LEU A 147 2.61 0.45 13.40
C LEU A 147 1.67 1.64 13.51
N ASP A 148 0.40 1.51 13.11
CA ASP A 148 -0.60 2.56 13.13
C ASP A 148 -1.98 2.00 13.53
N ALA A 149 -2.96 2.88 13.77
CA ALA A 149 -4.34 2.50 14.02
C ALA A 149 -5.02 1.89 12.79
N TRP A 150 -4.59 2.27 11.59
CA TRP A 150 -5.00 1.71 10.31
C TRP A 150 -4.02 0.63 9.85
N GLU A 151 -4.49 -0.28 9.01
CA GLU A 151 -3.71 -1.45 8.59
C GLU A 151 -2.89 -1.22 7.33
N TRP A 152 -3.34 -0.31 6.45
CA TRP A 152 -2.66 0.04 5.20
C TRP A 152 -2.77 1.52 4.88
N GLY A 153 -1.71 2.04 4.26
CA GLY A 153 -1.72 3.33 3.57
C GLY A 153 -1.79 3.12 2.06
N VAL A 154 -2.70 3.82 1.41
CA VAL A 154 -2.80 3.85 -0.05
C VAL A 154 -2.45 5.23 -0.54
N THR A 155 -1.40 5.32 -1.35
CA THR A 155 -1.00 6.55 -2.03
C THR A 155 -1.17 6.37 -3.53
N LEU A 156 -1.94 7.26 -4.13
CA LEU A 156 -2.20 7.30 -5.57
C LEU A 156 -1.52 8.53 -6.16
N PHE A 157 -0.91 8.37 -7.35
CA PHE A 157 -0.38 9.47 -8.15
C PHE A 157 -1.04 9.45 -9.52
N ALA A 158 -1.36 10.62 -10.07
CA ALA A 158 -1.99 10.76 -11.38
C ALA A 158 -1.66 12.10 -12.02
N GLY A 159 -1.83 12.19 -13.35
CA GLY A 159 -1.77 13.43 -14.12
C GLY A 159 -3.04 14.29 -13.98
N ASP A 160 -4.15 13.68 -13.52
CA ASP A 160 -5.44 14.32 -13.33
C ASP A 160 -6.11 13.80 -12.06
N PRO A 161 -6.51 14.66 -11.09
CA PRO A 161 -7.18 14.27 -9.86
C PRO A 161 -8.50 13.50 -10.08
N LEU A 162 -9.18 13.71 -11.21
CA LEU A 162 -10.38 12.96 -11.57
C LEU A 162 -10.11 11.45 -11.67
N SER A 163 -8.88 11.06 -11.97
CA SER A 163 -8.47 9.65 -11.98
C SER A 163 -8.58 9.02 -10.60
N PHE A 164 -8.33 9.75 -9.52
CA PHE A 164 -8.52 9.27 -8.13
C PHE A 164 -9.99 8.97 -7.85
N LYS A 165 -10.87 9.91 -8.21
CA LYS A 165 -12.31 9.72 -8.05
C LYS A 165 -12.78 8.47 -8.81
N LYS A 166 -12.34 8.30 -10.05
CA LYS A 166 -12.76 7.16 -10.90
C LYS A 166 -12.31 5.82 -10.31
N ILE A 167 -11.00 5.67 -10.01
CA ILE A 167 -10.49 4.41 -9.45
C ILE A 167 -11.13 4.09 -8.11
N VAL A 168 -11.28 5.07 -7.21
CA VAL A 168 -11.90 4.85 -5.90
C VAL A 168 -13.37 4.49 -6.06
N THR A 169 -14.09 5.12 -7.01
CA THR A 169 -15.49 4.77 -7.31
C THR A 169 -15.60 3.31 -7.77
N ASP A 170 -14.80 2.90 -8.76
CA ASP A 170 -14.85 1.54 -9.29
C ASP A 170 -14.47 0.50 -8.22
N MET A 171 -13.45 0.82 -7.42
CA MET A 171 -13.04 -0.03 -6.29
C MET A 171 -14.12 -0.18 -5.22
N ARG A 172 -15.01 0.81 -5.03
CA ARG A 172 -16.13 0.70 -4.06
C ARG A 172 -17.15 -0.35 -4.44
N PHE A 173 -17.29 -0.66 -5.71
CA PHE A 173 -18.22 -1.67 -6.21
C PHE A 173 -17.62 -3.08 -6.28
N ASP A 174 -16.30 -3.24 -6.09
CA ASP A 174 -15.75 -4.58 -6.00
C ASP A 174 -16.07 -5.22 -4.63
N GLU A 175 -16.19 -6.54 -4.63
CA GLU A 175 -16.64 -7.32 -3.49
C GLU A 175 -15.74 -7.14 -2.25
N VAL A 176 -14.42 -6.99 -2.44
CA VAL A 176 -13.47 -6.78 -1.34
C VAL A 176 -13.72 -5.47 -0.63
N SER A 177 -13.86 -4.40 -1.41
CA SER A 177 -14.04 -3.06 -0.84
C SER A 177 -15.43 -2.87 -0.29
N ALA A 178 -16.46 -3.38 -1.00
CA ALA A 178 -17.85 -3.25 -0.60
C ALA A 178 -18.14 -3.93 0.75
N HIS A 179 -17.59 -5.13 0.95
CA HIS A 179 -17.89 -5.93 2.14
C HIS A 179 -16.82 -5.85 3.23
N TYR A 180 -15.54 -5.72 2.86
CA TYR A 180 -14.43 -5.96 3.79
C TYR A 180 -13.47 -4.78 3.95
N ALA A 181 -13.76 -3.59 3.40
CA ALA A 181 -12.87 -2.46 3.57
C ALA A 181 -13.52 -1.32 4.36
N GLU A 182 -12.70 -0.67 5.19
CA GLU A 182 -12.97 0.60 5.85
C GLU A 182 -11.92 1.60 5.39
N PHE A 183 -12.33 2.86 5.24
CA PHE A 183 -11.48 3.91 4.70
C PHE A 183 -11.49 5.10 5.64
N GLY A 184 -10.31 5.65 5.91
CA GLY A 184 -10.15 6.90 6.61
C GLY A 184 -10.29 8.11 5.68
N ASP A 185 -9.83 9.26 6.16
CA ASP A 185 -9.88 10.52 5.43
C ASP A 185 -9.00 10.50 4.19
N PHE A 186 -9.42 11.22 3.16
CA PHE A 186 -8.69 11.38 1.91
C PHE A 186 -7.94 12.71 1.90
N TYR A 187 -6.63 12.64 1.71
CA TYR A 187 -5.75 13.79 1.60
C TYR A 187 -5.31 13.93 0.15
N VAL A 188 -5.76 14.99 -0.50
CA VAL A 188 -5.46 15.25 -1.92
C VAL A 188 -4.60 16.50 -2.03
N GLY A 189 -3.53 16.42 -2.81
CA GLY A 189 -2.61 17.51 -3.00
C GLY A 189 -1.81 17.41 -4.30
N ARG A 190 -0.83 18.30 -4.42
CA ARG A 190 0.11 18.32 -5.52
C ARG A 190 1.52 18.11 -4.99
N VAL A 191 2.31 17.30 -5.69
CA VAL A 191 3.74 17.15 -5.41
C VAL A 191 4.44 18.43 -5.82
N SER A 192 5.06 19.11 -4.88
CA SER A 192 5.82 20.33 -5.09
C SER A 192 7.19 20.23 -4.42
N SER A 193 8.18 20.97 -4.91
CA SER A 193 9.39 21.20 -4.13
C SER A 193 9.08 22.19 -3.01
N ALA A 194 9.82 22.12 -1.90
CA ALA A 194 9.68 23.11 -0.82
C ALA A 194 9.89 24.55 -1.32
N ARG A 195 10.78 24.74 -2.28
CA ARG A 195 11.05 26.06 -2.89
C ARG A 195 9.84 26.58 -3.67
N ASP A 196 9.27 25.73 -4.53
CA ASP A 196 8.13 26.11 -5.37
C ASP A 196 6.92 26.38 -4.50
N TRP A 197 6.68 25.54 -3.48
CA TRP A 197 5.60 25.72 -2.53
C TRP A 197 5.73 27.05 -1.74
N ILE A 198 6.93 27.38 -1.25
CA ILE A 198 7.16 28.65 -0.57
C ILE A 198 6.88 29.84 -1.51
N GLY A 199 7.30 29.74 -2.78
CA GLY A 199 7.05 30.80 -3.77
C GLY A 199 5.57 30.94 -4.20
N GLU A 200 4.75 29.91 -3.98
CA GLU A 200 3.31 29.95 -4.27
C GLU A 200 2.48 30.47 -3.08
N VAL A 201 2.98 30.37 -1.84
CA VAL A 201 2.23 30.66 -0.61
C VAL A 201 2.67 31.97 0.06
N LEU A 202 3.89 32.44 -0.16
CA LEU A 202 4.47 33.68 0.35
C LEU A 202 4.63 34.72 -0.75
#